data_a170f2ed9fefba701b53c32fcd6b7c91
#
_entry.id   a170f2ed9fefba701b53c32fcd6b7c91
#
_cell.length_a   1.000
_cell.length_b   1.000
_cell.length_c   1.000
_cell.angle_alpha   90.00
_cell.angle_beta   90.00
_cell.angle_gamma   90.00
#
_symmetry.space_group_name_H-M   'P 1'
#
loop_
_entity.id
_entity.type
_entity.pdbx_description
1 polymer ?
#
loop_
_entity_poly.entity_id
_entity_poly.type
_entity_poly.pdbx_seq_one_letter_code
_entity_poly.pdbx_strand_id
1 'polypeptide(L)'
;MDIILKASIPKLREKLLEALQAVLPIVAIVLALISKEVYSSLFLGCLVGALLYAQFAPWDTIVALVGADYGIVSVLADSGNMGIIVFLVTLGIMVDLMNKGGGSEAFGRWASKTVKTRCAAQLLTMLLGVLIFIDDYFNCLTVGAVMRPVTESHKISRAKLAYLIDATAAPVCMIAPVSSWAAAVSGYVQSDAVNGIEMFIKQIPWNYYCLLTLVMIVVLSVMNIDYGSMLTHEYNAQVKDDLFTTPERPFEGADDYEKPARGRSSVLDLLLPVVALIVVCIVSLIWSGGYYDGESEYFHDFVGAFSNSSSGMALALGGLMGMLFTVVYFWLRGAISFEKSMESVPQGFIQMIAPILILTFAWTLCSFTRFGMYSAVFVKNAMAGAGDLKVFLPAVIFLIGCAIGFATGTSWGTIGIMAPIVVSVFNYDVEPVLCTIGLAAACSGGVMGDHCSPISDTTIMASAGAHCFHLNHVFTQLPYALTASGVAFVSFIIAGLVQSVWLCLAIAVALMIGTLLVIRAIVSRRHAGIFQEMAQASQQLLHRLPFG
;
A
#
# COMPACT_ATOMS: atom_id res chain seq x y z
N MET A 1 -34.30 37.72 31.86
CA MET A 1 -34.18 37.12 30.51
C MET A 1 -32.81 37.34 29.95
N ASP A 2 -32.21 38.55 30.01
CA ASP A 2 -30.85 38.85 29.49
C ASP A 2 -29.67 38.13 30.16
N ILE A 3 -29.78 37.82 31.46
CA ILE A 3 -28.73 37.10 32.21
C ILE A 3 -28.70 35.62 31.81
N ILE A 4 -29.83 35.01 31.55
CA ILE A 4 -29.93 33.61 31.10
C ILE A 4 -29.45 33.48 29.64
N LEU A 5 -29.82 34.44 28.77
CA LEU A 5 -29.28 34.46 27.40
C LEU A 5 -27.76 34.65 27.35
N LYS A 6 -27.22 35.59 28.14
CA LYS A 6 -25.76 35.81 28.21
C LYS A 6 -24.96 34.62 28.76
N ALA A 7 -25.55 33.81 29.63
CA ALA A 7 -24.91 32.57 30.16
C ALA A 7 -25.12 31.36 29.22
N SER A 8 -26.15 31.37 28.37
CA SER A 8 -26.47 30.27 27.46
C SER A 8 -25.67 30.33 26.13
N ILE A 9 -25.36 31.56 25.67
CA ILE A 9 -24.63 31.76 24.41
C ILE A 9 -23.20 31.17 24.45
N PRO A 10 -22.39 31.37 25.50
CA PRO A 10 -21.08 30.76 25.59
C PRO A 10 -21.14 29.21 25.60
N LYS A 11 -22.07 28.64 26.38
CA LYS A 11 -22.26 27.17 26.43
C LYS A 11 -22.76 26.57 25.11
N LEU A 12 -23.61 27.30 24.38
CA LEU A 12 -24.10 26.88 23.07
C LEU A 12 -22.97 26.97 22.04
N ARG A 13 -22.14 28.00 22.10
CA ARG A 13 -20.96 28.18 21.25
C ARG A 13 -19.92 27.08 21.51
N GLU A 14 -19.70 26.74 22.78
CA GLU A 14 -18.78 25.67 23.19
C GLU A 14 -19.26 24.31 22.67
N LYS A 15 -20.53 23.96 22.86
CA LYS A 15 -21.13 22.75 22.32
C LYS A 15 -21.14 22.71 20.79
N LEU A 16 -21.31 23.84 20.11
CA LEU A 16 -21.27 23.94 18.67
C LEU A 16 -19.83 23.73 18.15
N LEU A 17 -18.83 24.30 18.85
CA LEU A 17 -17.41 24.09 18.55
C LEU A 17 -17.02 22.63 18.77
N GLU A 18 -17.44 22.01 19.86
CA GLU A 18 -17.22 20.57 20.12
C GLU A 18 -17.84 19.69 19.02
N ALA A 19 -19.07 20.00 18.58
CA ALA A 19 -19.71 19.28 17.48
C ALA A 19 -18.98 19.50 16.13
N LEU A 20 -18.51 20.73 15.86
CA LEU A 20 -17.75 21.06 14.65
C LEU A 20 -16.35 20.39 14.64
N GLN A 21 -15.75 20.20 15.81
CA GLN A 21 -14.46 19.49 15.94
C GLN A 21 -14.54 18.03 15.48
N ALA A 22 -15.69 17.37 15.75
CA ALA A 22 -15.94 16.01 15.27
C ALA A 22 -16.22 15.95 13.76
N VAL A 23 -16.61 17.06 13.16
CA VAL A 23 -16.95 17.12 11.73
C VAL A 23 -15.70 17.22 10.86
N LEU A 24 -14.57 17.69 11.39
CA LEU A 24 -13.36 17.91 10.58
C LEU A 24 -12.85 16.67 9.82
N PRO A 25 -12.71 15.49 10.43
CA PRO A 25 -12.36 14.29 9.70
C PRO A 25 -13.39 13.93 8.61
N ILE A 26 -14.69 14.13 8.92
CA ILE A 26 -15.78 13.87 7.98
C ILE A 26 -15.70 14.82 6.78
N VAL A 27 -15.32 16.09 6.99
CA VAL A 27 -15.15 17.06 5.89
C VAL A 27 -14.10 16.57 4.88
N ALA A 28 -12.94 16.10 5.33
CA ALA A 28 -11.91 15.58 4.44
C ALA A 28 -12.40 14.37 3.62
N ILE A 29 -13.13 13.44 4.27
CA ILE A 29 -13.74 12.27 3.60
C ILE A 29 -14.77 12.73 2.55
N VAL A 30 -15.71 13.60 2.91
CA VAL A 30 -16.76 14.07 2.01
C VAL A 30 -16.16 14.84 0.83
N LEU A 31 -15.16 15.69 1.08
CA LEU A 31 -14.45 16.41 0.03
C LEU A 31 -13.73 15.45 -0.91
N ALA A 32 -13.05 14.40 -0.41
CA ALA A 32 -12.39 13.41 -1.22
C ALA A 32 -13.38 12.65 -2.12
N LEU A 33 -14.54 12.27 -1.60
CA LEU A 33 -15.59 11.59 -2.37
C LEU A 33 -16.22 12.48 -3.44
N ILE A 34 -16.38 13.79 -3.17
CA ILE A 34 -16.99 14.74 -4.11
C ILE A 34 -16.00 15.21 -5.17
N SER A 35 -14.81 15.64 -4.75
CA SER A 35 -13.78 16.20 -5.64
C SER A 35 -13.07 15.13 -6.46
N LYS A 36 -13.00 13.90 -5.95
CA LYS A 36 -12.18 12.80 -6.46
C LYS A 36 -10.69 13.18 -6.58
N GLU A 37 -10.24 14.08 -5.68
CA GLU A 37 -8.90 14.61 -5.68
C GLU A 37 -8.40 14.74 -4.23
N VAL A 38 -7.24 14.17 -3.92
CA VAL A 38 -6.73 14.00 -2.57
C VAL A 38 -6.03 15.25 -2.03
N TYR A 39 -5.20 15.90 -2.85
CA TYR A 39 -4.40 17.03 -2.38
C TYR A 39 -5.29 18.20 -1.92
N SER A 40 -6.28 18.56 -2.75
CA SER A 40 -7.25 19.61 -2.41
C SER A 40 -8.10 19.21 -1.21
N SER A 41 -8.49 17.94 -1.10
CA SER A 41 -9.32 17.45 0.01
C SER A 41 -8.59 17.52 1.34
N LEU A 42 -7.34 17.07 1.39
CA LEU A 42 -6.48 17.16 2.57
C LEU A 42 -6.16 18.61 2.92
N PHE A 43 -5.79 19.43 1.91
CA PHE A 43 -5.49 20.85 2.12
C PHE A 43 -6.71 21.62 2.66
N LEU A 44 -7.90 21.41 2.07
CA LEU A 44 -9.13 22.03 2.57
C LEU A 44 -9.50 21.51 3.96
N GLY A 45 -9.24 20.23 4.25
CA GLY A 45 -9.34 19.70 5.61
C GLY A 45 -8.43 20.45 6.59
N CYS A 46 -7.16 20.66 6.25
CA CYS A 46 -6.22 21.44 7.05
C CYS A 46 -6.70 22.90 7.23
N LEU A 47 -7.20 23.52 6.15
CA LEU A 47 -7.72 24.90 6.20
C LEU A 47 -8.95 25.00 7.13
N VAL A 48 -9.89 24.04 7.06
CA VAL A 48 -11.04 23.98 7.97
C VAL A 48 -10.58 23.77 9.41
N GLY A 49 -9.58 22.90 9.63
CA GLY A 49 -8.96 22.69 10.94
C GLY A 49 -8.36 23.96 11.53
N ALA A 50 -7.58 24.67 10.73
CA ALA A 50 -6.99 25.95 11.11
C ALA A 50 -8.06 27.02 11.37
N LEU A 51 -9.15 27.06 10.55
CA LEU A 51 -10.27 27.99 10.71
C LEU A 51 -11.02 27.77 12.03
N LEU A 52 -11.28 26.51 12.38
CA LEU A 52 -11.92 26.14 13.65
C LEU A 52 -11.02 26.44 14.84
N TYR A 53 -9.73 26.14 14.73
CA TYR A 53 -8.72 26.44 15.76
C TYR A 53 -8.63 27.96 16.02
N ALA A 54 -8.57 28.76 14.96
CA ALA A 54 -8.52 30.23 15.01
C ALA A 54 -9.89 30.89 15.28
N GLN A 55 -10.94 30.12 15.63
CA GLN A 55 -12.28 30.62 15.93
C GLN A 55 -12.84 31.55 14.84
N PHE A 56 -12.62 31.20 13.57
CA PHE A 56 -13.06 31.95 12.38
C PHE A 56 -12.40 33.33 12.19
N ALA A 57 -11.27 33.61 12.83
CA ALA A 57 -10.48 34.81 12.56
C ALA A 57 -9.62 34.59 11.30
N PRO A 58 -9.80 35.34 10.18
CA PRO A 58 -9.19 35.03 8.90
C PRO A 58 -7.66 35.08 8.92
N TRP A 59 -7.06 36.09 9.57
CA TRP A 59 -5.61 36.20 9.66
C TRP A 59 -5.01 35.11 10.54
N ASP A 60 -5.61 34.84 11.70
CA ASP A 60 -5.15 33.83 12.63
C ASP A 60 -5.29 32.42 12.02
N THR A 61 -6.28 32.22 11.12
CA THR A 61 -6.41 30.97 10.34
C THR A 61 -5.19 30.74 9.44
N ILE A 62 -4.73 31.76 8.71
CA ILE A 62 -3.55 31.64 7.85
C ILE A 62 -2.30 31.41 8.70
N VAL A 63 -2.15 32.14 9.80
CA VAL A 63 -1.03 31.97 10.74
C VAL A 63 -1.04 30.58 11.35
N ALA A 64 -2.20 30.06 11.75
CA ALA A 64 -2.33 28.70 12.29
C ALA A 64 -2.00 27.63 11.25
N LEU A 65 -2.51 27.78 10.00
CA LEU A 65 -2.26 26.81 8.93
C LEU A 65 -0.77 26.68 8.58
N VAL A 66 -0.07 27.79 8.52
CA VAL A 66 1.37 27.83 8.16
C VAL A 66 2.26 27.69 9.39
N GLY A 67 1.83 28.23 10.54
CA GLY A 67 2.63 28.54 11.70
C GLY A 67 3.18 27.36 12.50
N ALA A 68 3.70 27.70 13.70
CA ALA A 68 4.60 26.82 14.44
C ALA A 68 3.93 25.89 15.45
N ASP A 69 2.63 26.03 15.76
CA ASP A 69 2.01 25.16 16.78
C ASP A 69 1.49 23.83 16.21
N TYR A 70 0.58 23.89 15.22
CA TYR A 70 -0.06 22.71 14.63
C TYR A 70 -0.05 22.75 13.11
N GLY A 71 0.51 23.79 12.51
CA GLY A 71 0.52 24.02 11.08
C GLY A 71 1.59 23.26 10.32
N ILE A 72 1.66 23.51 9.02
CA ILE A 72 2.56 22.81 8.08
C ILE A 72 4.02 22.90 8.52
N VAL A 73 4.48 24.08 8.97
CA VAL A 73 5.89 24.28 9.39
C VAL A 73 6.22 23.46 10.62
N SER A 74 5.33 23.41 11.63
CA SER A 74 5.54 22.63 12.84
C SER A 74 5.65 21.12 12.52
N VAL A 75 4.78 20.65 11.66
CA VAL A 75 4.72 19.24 11.25
C VAL A 75 5.97 18.82 10.47
N LEU A 76 6.48 19.69 9.59
CA LEU A 76 7.72 19.45 8.86
C LEU A 76 8.97 19.64 9.72
N ALA A 77 8.91 20.47 10.76
CA ALA A 77 10.02 20.66 11.71
C ALA A 77 10.14 19.50 12.73
N ASP A 78 9.14 18.61 12.81
CA ASP A 78 9.21 17.43 13.66
C ASP A 78 10.27 16.46 13.14
N SER A 79 11.16 16.03 14.03
CA SER A 79 12.31 15.19 13.65
C SER A 79 11.88 13.78 13.20
N GLY A 80 10.79 13.24 13.74
CA GLY A 80 10.24 11.95 13.34
C GLY A 80 9.66 12.00 11.92
N ASN A 81 8.83 13.01 11.64
CA ASN A 81 8.25 13.22 10.32
C ASN A 81 9.33 13.50 9.27
N MET A 82 10.30 14.37 9.59
CA MET A 82 11.41 14.65 8.68
C MET A 82 12.26 13.40 8.42
N GLY A 83 12.45 12.55 9.43
CA GLY A 83 13.13 11.26 9.28
C GLY A 83 12.42 10.35 8.27
N ILE A 84 11.09 10.30 8.28
CA ILE A 84 10.29 9.54 7.29
C ILE A 84 10.48 10.11 5.88
N ILE A 85 10.49 11.43 5.72
CA ILE A 85 10.75 12.08 4.42
C ILE A 85 12.15 11.69 3.90
N VAL A 86 13.18 11.74 4.75
CA VAL A 86 14.55 11.32 4.38
C VAL A 86 14.56 9.86 3.94
N PHE A 87 13.86 8.99 4.66
CA PHE A 87 13.74 7.57 4.30
C PHE A 87 13.10 7.39 2.92
N LEU A 88 11.96 8.02 2.65
CA LEU A 88 11.28 7.93 1.35
C LEU A 88 12.18 8.39 0.20
N VAL A 89 12.87 9.53 0.36
CA VAL A 89 13.79 10.04 -0.66
C VAL A 89 14.94 9.05 -0.91
N THR A 90 15.54 8.49 0.14
CA THR A 90 16.61 7.50 -0.01
C THR A 90 16.12 6.21 -0.66
N LEU A 91 14.89 5.79 -0.38
CA LEU A 91 14.25 4.68 -1.10
C LEU A 91 14.09 4.98 -2.59
N GLY A 92 13.56 6.15 -2.96
CA GLY A 92 13.43 6.55 -4.36
C GLY A 92 14.77 6.54 -5.10
N ILE A 93 15.84 7.01 -4.45
CA ILE A 93 17.21 6.95 -5.00
C ILE A 93 17.66 5.50 -5.19
N MET A 94 17.45 4.63 -4.21
CA MET A 94 17.80 3.21 -4.30
C MET A 94 17.05 2.50 -5.44
N VAL A 95 15.77 2.79 -5.61
CA VAL A 95 14.93 2.29 -6.69
C VAL A 95 15.52 2.64 -8.05
N ASP A 96 15.85 3.92 -8.28
CA ASP A 96 16.46 4.37 -9.53
C ASP A 96 17.84 3.72 -9.78
N LEU A 97 18.66 3.57 -8.73
CA LEU A 97 19.95 2.86 -8.81
C LEU A 97 19.78 1.38 -9.18
N MET A 98 18.83 0.67 -8.59
CA MET A 98 18.56 -0.75 -8.90
C MET A 98 18.07 -0.94 -10.33
N ASN A 99 17.26 -0.02 -10.84
CA ASN A 99 16.84 0.01 -12.25
C ASN A 99 18.04 0.18 -13.18
N LYS A 100 18.92 1.15 -12.93
CA LYS A 100 20.13 1.38 -13.71
C LYS A 100 21.16 0.23 -13.59
N GLY A 101 21.14 -0.51 -12.49
CA GLY A 101 22.06 -1.61 -12.20
C GLY A 101 21.82 -2.89 -13.00
N GLY A 102 20.65 -3.04 -13.64
CA GLY A 102 20.31 -4.18 -14.50
C GLY A 102 20.00 -5.48 -13.76
N GLY A 103 19.77 -5.44 -12.45
CA GLY A 103 19.42 -6.61 -11.63
C GLY A 103 18.09 -7.24 -12.04
N SER A 104 17.12 -6.42 -12.37
CA SER A 104 15.79 -6.82 -12.86
C SER A 104 15.87 -7.59 -14.17
N GLU A 105 16.68 -7.13 -15.15
CA GLU A 105 16.90 -7.83 -16.40
C GLU A 105 17.60 -9.19 -16.22
N ALA A 106 18.55 -9.27 -15.29
CA ALA A 106 19.22 -10.52 -14.99
C ALA A 106 18.26 -11.56 -14.41
N PHE A 107 17.32 -11.13 -13.57
CA PHE A 107 16.25 -11.97 -13.07
C PHE A 107 15.35 -12.48 -14.20
N GLY A 108 14.95 -11.59 -15.12
CA GLY A 108 14.12 -11.96 -16.29
C GLY A 108 14.80 -13.01 -17.18
N ARG A 109 16.10 -12.85 -17.46
CA ARG A 109 16.88 -13.86 -18.21
C ARG A 109 16.96 -15.21 -17.50
N TRP A 110 17.09 -15.23 -16.19
CA TRP A 110 17.07 -16.45 -15.38
C TRP A 110 15.68 -17.09 -15.40
N ALA A 111 14.62 -16.29 -15.22
CA ALA A 111 13.23 -16.73 -15.23
C ALA A 111 12.85 -17.40 -16.54
N SER A 112 13.18 -16.80 -17.68
CA SER A 112 12.87 -17.32 -19.03
C SER A 112 13.51 -18.69 -19.30
N LYS A 113 14.66 -19.00 -18.64
CA LYS A 113 15.31 -20.31 -18.77
C LYS A 113 14.76 -21.37 -17.82
N THR A 114 14.17 -20.94 -16.70
CA THR A 114 13.81 -21.84 -15.59
C THR A 114 12.34 -22.22 -15.63
N VAL A 115 11.48 -21.30 -16.07
CA VAL A 115 10.02 -21.49 -16.08
C VAL A 115 9.60 -22.39 -17.24
N LYS A 116 8.77 -23.40 -16.94
CA LYS A 116 8.30 -24.39 -17.92
C LYS A 116 6.77 -24.47 -18.04
N THR A 117 6.03 -23.87 -17.10
CA THR A 117 4.56 -23.98 -17.06
C THR A 117 3.91 -22.62 -16.79
N ARG A 118 2.67 -22.46 -17.23
CA ARG A 118 1.85 -21.27 -16.96
C ARG A 118 1.72 -20.98 -15.46
N CYS A 119 1.45 -22.01 -14.66
CA CYS A 119 1.37 -21.89 -13.21
C CYS A 119 2.69 -21.36 -12.63
N ALA A 120 3.82 -21.92 -13.04
CA ALA A 120 5.13 -21.46 -12.60
C ALA A 120 5.43 -20.01 -13.03
N ALA A 121 5.00 -19.60 -14.23
CA ALA A 121 5.16 -18.22 -14.71
C ALA A 121 4.36 -17.23 -13.82
N GLN A 122 3.11 -17.54 -13.49
CA GLN A 122 2.28 -16.71 -12.62
C GLN A 122 2.83 -16.64 -11.20
N LEU A 123 3.21 -17.79 -10.61
CA LEU A 123 3.77 -17.83 -9.26
C LEU A 123 5.14 -17.16 -9.17
N LEU A 124 5.96 -17.23 -10.23
CA LEU A 124 7.23 -16.52 -10.28
C LEU A 124 7.03 -15.01 -10.43
N THR A 125 6.01 -14.58 -11.18
CA THR A 125 5.60 -13.16 -11.24
C THR A 125 5.21 -12.66 -9.85
N MET A 126 4.36 -13.41 -9.15
CA MET A 126 4.01 -13.11 -7.76
C MET A 126 5.24 -13.08 -6.84
N LEU A 127 6.13 -14.07 -6.95
CA LEU A 127 7.35 -14.12 -6.13
C LEU A 127 8.23 -12.89 -6.36
N LEU A 128 8.39 -12.47 -7.62
CA LEU A 128 9.15 -11.26 -7.94
C LEU A 128 8.48 -10.02 -7.33
N GLY A 129 7.14 -9.90 -7.45
CA GLY A 129 6.39 -8.83 -6.81
C GLY A 129 6.57 -8.81 -5.29
N VAL A 130 6.55 -9.99 -4.65
CA VAL A 130 6.85 -10.12 -3.20
C VAL A 130 8.29 -9.72 -2.87
N LEU A 131 9.25 -10.01 -3.73
CA LEU A 131 10.66 -9.62 -3.51
C LEU A 131 10.90 -8.12 -3.69
N ILE A 132 10.09 -7.46 -4.52
CA ILE A 132 10.17 -6.01 -4.77
C ILE A 132 9.15 -5.27 -3.88
N PHE A 133 9.17 -5.51 -2.59
CA PHE A 133 8.21 -4.97 -1.61
C PHE A 133 8.54 -3.56 -1.10
N ILE A 134 9.63 -2.97 -1.56
CA ILE A 134 10.14 -1.69 -1.03
C ILE A 134 9.18 -0.55 -1.33
N ASP A 135 8.67 -0.53 -2.57
CA ASP A 135 7.80 0.53 -3.09
C ASP A 135 6.88 -0.01 -4.18
N ASP A 136 5.61 0.38 -4.15
CA ASP A 136 4.56 -0.15 -5.04
C ASP A 136 4.70 0.36 -6.48
N TYR A 137 5.10 1.61 -6.70
CA TYR A 137 5.34 2.15 -8.05
C TYR A 137 6.51 1.46 -8.74
N PHE A 138 7.61 1.27 -7.99
CA PHE A 138 8.75 0.51 -8.48
C PHE A 138 8.39 -0.94 -8.80
N ASN A 139 7.59 -1.57 -7.94
CA ASN A 139 7.06 -2.91 -8.16
C ASN A 139 6.33 -3.00 -9.50
N CYS A 140 5.33 -2.12 -9.74
CA CYS A 140 4.51 -2.14 -10.94
C CYS A 140 5.34 -2.11 -12.23
N LEU A 141 6.28 -1.20 -12.33
CA LEU A 141 7.08 -1.03 -13.56
C LEU A 141 8.10 -2.15 -13.73
N THR A 142 8.78 -2.53 -12.66
CA THR A 142 9.88 -3.52 -12.71
C THR A 142 9.36 -4.93 -12.94
N VAL A 143 8.34 -5.38 -12.19
CA VAL A 143 7.75 -6.72 -12.39
C VAL A 143 7.19 -6.85 -13.80
N GLY A 144 6.53 -5.80 -14.30
CA GLY A 144 6.00 -5.77 -15.66
C GLY A 144 7.09 -5.94 -16.72
N ALA A 145 8.10 -5.09 -16.71
CA ALA A 145 9.20 -5.14 -17.66
C ALA A 145 9.93 -6.49 -17.66
N VAL A 146 10.15 -7.08 -16.47
CA VAL A 146 10.89 -8.32 -16.27
C VAL A 146 10.08 -9.56 -16.67
N MET A 147 8.81 -9.62 -16.30
CA MET A 147 7.98 -10.83 -16.44
C MET A 147 7.16 -10.88 -17.72
N ARG A 148 7.00 -9.76 -18.43
CA ARG A 148 6.26 -9.73 -19.70
C ARG A 148 6.76 -10.75 -20.71
N PRO A 149 8.06 -10.86 -21.04
CA PRO A 149 8.53 -11.88 -21.99
C PRO A 149 8.27 -13.32 -21.52
N VAL A 150 8.36 -13.54 -20.21
CA VAL A 150 8.13 -14.87 -19.60
C VAL A 150 6.64 -15.24 -19.72
N THR A 151 5.73 -14.32 -19.38
CA THR A 151 4.29 -14.55 -19.41
C THR A 151 3.77 -14.71 -20.84
N GLU A 152 4.29 -13.94 -21.79
CA GLU A 152 3.95 -14.04 -23.22
C GLU A 152 4.34 -15.40 -23.81
N SER A 153 5.57 -15.87 -23.54
CA SER A 153 6.03 -17.18 -24.00
C SER A 153 5.15 -18.34 -23.48
N HIS A 154 4.43 -18.11 -22.38
CA HIS A 154 3.49 -19.07 -21.78
C HIS A 154 2.02 -18.78 -22.11
N LYS A 155 1.73 -17.89 -23.07
CA LYS A 155 0.37 -17.54 -23.49
C LYS A 155 -0.51 -17.06 -22.32
N ILE A 156 0.05 -16.22 -21.46
CA ILE A 156 -0.67 -15.52 -20.41
C ILE A 156 -1.01 -14.13 -20.97
N SER A 157 -2.28 -13.72 -20.85
CA SER A 157 -2.73 -12.43 -21.38
C SER A 157 -2.05 -11.24 -20.70
N ARG A 158 -1.94 -10.13 -21.42
CA ARG A 158 -1.43 -8.86 -20.85
C ARG A 158 -2.27 -8.38 -19.68
N ALA A 159 -3.58 -8.60 -19.71
CA ALA A 159 -4.50 -8.28 -18.62
C ALA A 159 -4.23 -9.12 -17.37
N LYS A 160 -3.92 -10.42 -17.54
CA LYS A 160 -3.56 -11.27 -16.40
C LYS A 160 -2.22 -10.87 -15.79
N LEU A 161 -1.24 -10.52 -16.62
CA LEU A 161 0.03 -9.99 -16.13
C LEU A 161 -0.18 -8.68 -15.35
N ALA A 162 -0.98 -7.75 -15.88
CA ALA A 162 -1.29 -6.49 -15.20
C ALA A 162 -1.95 -6.74 -13.84
N TYR A 163 -2.89 -7.70 -13.75
CA TYR A 163 -3.47 -8.11 -12.47
C TYR A 163 -2.43 -8.66 -11.48
N LEU A 164 -1.52 -9.53 -11.93
CA LEU A 164 -0.47 -10.10 -11.07
C LEU A 164 0.45 -9.01 -10.53
N ILE A 165 0.78 -8.02 -11.35
CA ILE A 165 1.60 -6.88 -10.96
C ILE A 165 0.88 -6.05 -9.90
N ASP A 166 -0.31 -5.56 -10.20
CA ASP A 166 -1.09 -4.67 -9.34
C ASP A 166 -1.41 -5.35 -7.98
N ALA A 167 -1.85 -6.61 -8.03
CA ALA A 167 -2.15 -7.42 -6.86
C ALA A 167 -0.93 -7.79 -5.99
N THR A 168 0.29 -7.55 -6.45
CA THR A 168 1.54 -7.74 -5.68
C THR A 168 2.32 -6.44 -5.45
N ALA A 169 1.79 -5.29 -5.87
CA ALA A 169 2.39 -3.99 -5.62
C ALA A 169 1.97 -3.44 -4.25
N ALA A 170 0.93 -2.62 -4.18
CA ALA A 170 0.45 -2.06 -2.93
C ALA A 170 0.09 -3.11 -1.86
N PRO A 171 -0.57 -4.27 -2.18
CA PRO A 171 -0.84 -5.29 -1.18
C PRO A 171 0.40 -5.85 -0.49
N VAL A 172 1.48 -6.07 -1.22
CA VAL A 172 2.73 -6.59 -0.64
C VAL A 172 3.45 -5.53 0.17
N CYS A 173 3.58 -4.30 -0.35
CA CYS A 173 4.21 -3.20 0.36
C CYS A 173 3.50 -2.88 1.69
N MET A 174 2.16 -3.05 1.74
CA MET A 174 1.34 -2.81 2.92
C MET A 174 1.51 -3.88 4.03
N ILE A 175 2.05 -5.03 3.72
CA ILE A 175 2.34 -6.11 4.68
C ILE A 175 3.84 -6.34 4.87
N ALA A 176 4.69 -5.56 4.23
CA ALA A 176 6.14 -5.64 4.37
C ALA A 176 6.62 -4.72 5.49
N PRO A 177 7.36 -5.23 6.49
CA PRO A 177 7.71 -4.46 7.70
C PRO A 177 8.72 -3.32 7.44
N VAL A 178 9.38 -3.33 6.30
CA VAL A 178 10.32 -2.27 5.86
C VAL A 178 9.98 -1.90 4.42
N SER A 179 9.09 -0.92 4.24
CA SER A 179 8.64 -0.45 2.93
C SER A 179 8.31 1.04 3.01
N SER A 180 8.05 1.68 1.86
CA SER A 180 7.51 3.05 1.82
C SER A 180 6.22 3.17 2.64
N TRP A 181 5.37 2.13 2.62
CA TRP A 181 4.13 2.06 3.39
C TRP A 181 4.33 1.87 4.88
N ALA A 182 5.33 1.07 5.30
CA ALA A 182 5.68 0.93 6.71
C ALA A 182 6.10 2.29 7.30
N ALA A 183 6.87 3.07 6.56
CA ALA A 183 7.25 4.42 6.95
C ALA A 183 6.04 5.36 7.04
N ALA A 184 5.21 5.39 6.00
CA ALA A 184 4.05 6.28 5.93
C ALA A 184 3.02 5.98 7.03
N VAL A 185 2.59 4.73 7.16
CA VAL A 185 1.57 4.34 8.16
C VAL A 185 2.10 4.53 9.57
N SER A 186 3.38 4.25 9.84
CA SER A 186 3.98 4.53 11.15
C SER A 186 3.94 6.02 11.50
N GLY A 187 4.08 6.91 10.52
CA GLY A 187 3.97 8.35 10.72
C GLY A 187 2.56 8.85 11.03
N TYR A 188 1.53 8.10 10.64
CA TYR A 188 0.14 8.44 11.01
C TYR A 188 -0.21 8.00 12.43
N VAL A 189 0.51 7.02 12.99
CA VAL A 189 0.30 6.53 14.35
C VAL A 189 1.07 7.41 15.33
N GLN A 190 0.49 8.55 15.69
CA GLN A 190 1.04 9.44 16.71
C GLN A 190 0.43 9.08 18.07
N SER A 191 1.01 8.11 18.77
CA SER A 191 0.57 7.64 20.08
C SER A 191 1.76 7.53 21.03
N ASP A 192 1.59 7.93 22.30
CA ASP A 192 2.58 7.72 23.33
C ASP A 192 2.58 6.26 23.84
N ALA A 193 1.50 5.51 23.55
CA ALA A 193 1.27 4.14 24.01
C ALA A 193 1.86 3.06 23.12
N VAL A 194 2.13 3.35 21.84
CA VAL A 194 2.66 2.39 20.87
C VAL A 194 3.50 3.09 19.82
N ASN A 195 4.62 2.47 19.47
CA ASN A 195 5.46 2.92 18.36
C ASN A 195 4.75 2.68 17.02
N GLY A 196 4.85 3.62 16.10
CA GLY A 196 4.18 3.56 14.80
C GLY A 196 4.57 2.33 13.98
N ILE A 197 5.85 1.97 13.96
CA ILE A 197 6.32 0.78 13.24
C ILE A 197 5.86 -0.52 13.91
N GLU A 198 5.80 -0.56 15.23
CA GLU A 198 5.26 -1.70 15.99
C GLU A 198 3.78 -1.89 15.65
N MET A 199 3.00 -0.81 15.63
CA MET A 199 1.58 -0.88 15.27
C MET A 199 1.38 -1.29 13.82
N PHE A 200 2.24 -0.82 12.90
CA PHE A 200 2.24 -1.26 11.51
C PHE A 200 2.48 -2.78 11.41
N ILE A 201 3.43 -3.32 12.14
CA ILE A 201 3.69 -4.78 12.13
C ILE A 201 2.52 -5.55 12.75
N LYS A 202 1.94 -5.06 13.85
CA LYS A 202 0.79 -5.69 14.49
C LYS A 202 -0.46 -5.73 13.60
N GLN A 203 -0.64 -4.76 12.69
CA GLN A 203 -1.78 -4.76 11.77
C GLN A 203 -1.65 -5.79 10.62
N ILE A 204 -0.44 -6.25 10.26
CA ILE A 204 -0.19 -7.13 9.12
C ILE A 204 -1.12 -8.36 9.10
N PRO A 205 -1.23 -9.18 10.16
CA PRO A 205 -2.08 -10.37 10.12
C PRO A 205 -3.59 -10.06 10.08
N TRP A 206 -4.00 -8.83 10.31
CA TRP A 206 -5.36 -8.34 10.18
C TRP A 206 -5.65 -7.70 8.82
N ASN A 207 -4.62 -7.50 7.99
CA ASN A 207 -4.78 -6.87 6.68
C ASN A 207 -5.35 -7.85 5.65
N TYR A 208 -6.65 -8.13 5.80
CA TYR A 208 -7.29 -9.22 5.07
C TYR A 208 -7.28 -9.03 3.56
N TYR A 209 -7.56 -7.82 3.05
CA TYR A 209 -7.58 -7.63 1.60
C TYR A 209 -6.23 -7.96 0.97
N CYS A 210 -5.14 -7.44 1.51
CA CYS A 210 -3.80 -7.67 1.00
C CYS A 210 -3.39 -9.14 1.09
N LEU A 211 -3.62 -9.78 2.24
CA LEU A 211 -3.29 -11.19 2.45
C LEU A 211 -4.14 -12.12 1.56
N LEU A 212 -5.45 -11.87 1.48
CA LEU A 212 -6.38 -12.71 0.71
C LEU A 212 -6.19 -12.55 -0.80
N THR A 213 -5.75 -11.38 -1.27
CA THR A 213 -5.37 -11.18 -2.67
C THR A 213 -4.18 -12.06 -3.05
N LEU A 214 -3.17 -12.19 -2.19
CA LEU A 214 -2.05 -13.11 -2.43
C LEU A 214 -2.49 -14.58 -2.40
N VAL A 215 -3.32 -14.97 -1.44
CA VAL A 215 -3.93 -16.31 -1.41
C VAL A 215 -4.70 -16.59 -2.70
N MET A 216 -5.44 -15.60 -3.18
CA MET A 216 -6.22 -15.70 -4.42
C MET A 216 -5.33 -15.95 -5.64
N ILE A 217 -4.21 -15.21 -5.79
CA ILE A 217 -3.24 -15.44 -6.88
C ILE A 217 -2.74 -16.88 -6.85
N VAL A 218 -2.32 -17.38 -5.69
CA VAL A 218 -1.83 -18.76 -5.54
C VAL A 218 -2.90 -19.78 -5.95
N VAL A 219 -4.11 -19.64 -5.41
CA VAL A 219 -5.21 -20.58 -5.65
C VAL A 219 -5.64 -20.59 -7.12
N LEU A 220 -5.80 -19.40 -7.75
CA LEU A 220 -6.15 -19.28 -9.16
C LEU A 220 -5.07 -19.89 -10.07
N SER A 221 -3.80 -19.61 -9.77
CA SER A 221 -2.65 -20.12 -10.55
C SER A 221 -2.54 -21.64 -10.45
N VAL A 222 -2.65 -22.21 -9.25
CA VAL A 222 -2.58 -23.66 -9.02
C VAL A 222 -3.77 -24.38 -9.63
N MET A 223 -4.98 -23.83 -9.49
CA MET A 223 -6.19 -24.42 -10.09
C MET A 223 -6.29 -24.19 -11.60
N ASN A 224 -5.45 -23.34 -12.17
CA ASN A 224 -5.47 -22.88 -13.57
C ASN A 224 -6.88 -22.47 -14.00
N ILE A 225 -7.50 -21.59 -13.23
CA ILE A 225 -8.86 -21.13 -13.45
C ILE A 225 -8.91 -19.61 -13.46
N ASP A 226 -9.72 -19.08 -14.38
CA ASP A 226 -10.08 -17.68 -14.46
C ASP A 226 -11.59 -17.53 -14.58
N TYR A 227 -12.12 -16.36 -14.21
CA TYR A 227 -13.55 -16.07 -14.26
C TYR A 227 -13.81 -14.60 -14.57
N GLY A 228 -15.08 -14.26 -14.82
CA GLY A 228 -15.44 -12.92 -15.28
C GLY A 228 -14.83 -12.59 -16.62
N SER A 229 -14.53 -11.35 -16.86
CA SER A 229 -13.90 -10.88 -18.10
C SER A 229 -12.47 -11.41 -18.30
N MET A 230 -11.75 -11.74 -17.23
CA MET A 230 -10.41 -12.34 -17.32
C MET A 230 -10.43 -13.70 -18.04
N LEU A 231 -11.48 -14.50 -17.87
CA LEU A 231 -11.60 -15.80 -18.58
C LEU A 231 -11.57 -15.62 -20.10
N THR A 232 -12.20 -14.56 -20.64
CA THR A 232 -12.18 -14.26 -22.08
C THR A 232 -10.78 -13.87 -22.56
N HIS A 233 -10.06 -13.07 -21.78
CA HIS A 233 -8.69 -12.66 -22.11
C HIS A 233 -7.74 -13.87 -22.11
N GLU A 234 -7.85 -14.72 -21.10
CA GLU A 234 -7.04 -15.94 -20.99
C GLU A 234 -7.38 -16.98 -22.06
N TYR A 235 -8.64 -17.13 -22.43
CA TYR A 235 -9.06 -17.99 -23.55
C TYR A 235 -8.46 -17.49 -24.87
N ASN A 236 -8.57 -16.18 -25.17
CA ASN A 236 -8.03 -15.63 -26.40
C ASN A 236 -6.49 -15.75 -26.46
N ALA A 237 -5.79 -15.55 -25.34
CA ALA A 237 -4.35 -15.73 -25.26
C ALA A 237 -3.91 -17.18 -25.50
N GLN A 238 -4.62 -18.16 -24.93
CA GLN A 238 -4.23 -19.56 -25.02
C GLN A 238 -4.65 -20.22 -26.35
N VAL A 239 -5.87 -19.97 -26.81
CA VAL A 239 -6.46 -20.66 -27.96
C VAL A 239 -6.27 -19.91 -29.25
N LYS A 240 -6.37 -18.57 -29.24
CA LYS A 240 -6.28 -17.72 -30.43
C LYS A 240 -4.94 -17.02 -30.61
N ASP A 241 -4.00 -17.19 -29.67
CA ASP A 241 -2.71 -16.49 -29.66
C ASP A 241 -2.84 -14.96 -29.60
N ASP A 242 -3.94 -14.45 -29.06
CA ASP A 242 -4.21 -13.02 -28.92
C ASP A 242 -4.07 -12.59 -27.45
N LEU A 243 -2.94 -11.99 -27.13
CA LEU A 243 -2.60 -11.54 -25.78
C LEU A 243 -3.37 -10.26 -25.36
N PHE A 244 -3.99 -9.56 -26.30
CA PHE A 244 -4.62 -8.24 -26.07
C PHE A 244 -6.14 -8.31 -25.97
N THR A 245 -6.78 -9.20 -26.73
CA THR A 245 -8.23 -9.44 -26.77
C THR A 245 -9.05 -8.34 -27.45
N THR A 246 -8.74 -7.06 -27.22
CA THR A 246 -9.48 -5.91 -27.78
C THR A 246 -8.73 -5.26 -28.94
N PRO A 247 -9.41 -4.46 -29.78
CA PRO A 247 -8.77 -3.74 -30.89
C PRO A 247 -7.75 -2.69 -30.44
N GLU A 248 -7.92 -2.15 -29.22
CA GLU A 248 -7.02 -1.17 -28.65
C GLU A 248 -5.72 -1.84 -28.22
N ARG A 249 -4.64 -1.52 -28.95
CA ARG A 249 -3.31 -2.11 -28.77
C ARG A 249 -2.24 -1.03 -28.67
N PRO A 250 -2.26 -0.18 -27.63
CA PRO A 250 -1.40 1.00 -27.55
C PRO A 250 0.10 0.66 -27.52
N PHE A 251 0.45 -0.58 -27.21
CA PHE A 251 1.83 -1.06 -27.08
C PHE A 251 2.19 -2.13 -28.13
N GLU A 252 1.36 -2.33 -29.17
CA GLU A 252 1.68 -3.28 -30.25
C GLU A 252 2.88 -2.76 -31.06
N GLY A 253 3.94 -3.56 -31.16
CA GLY A 253 5.19 -3.17 -31.83
C GLY A 253 6.14 -2.32 -30.97
N ALA A 254 5.78 -1.96 -29.77
CA ALA A 254 6.68 -1.34 -28.81
C ALA A 254 7.58 -2.41 -28.16
N ASP A 255 8.43 -3.05 -28.94
CA ASP A 255 9.48 -3.98 -28.47
C ASP A 255 10.72 -3.21 -27.98
N ASP A 256 10.51 -2.16 -27.20
CA ASP A 256 11.58 -1.45 -26.53
C ASP A 256 12.07 -2.26 -25.31
N TYR A 257 12.69 -3.40 -25.61
CA TYR A 257 13.71 -3.90 -24.72
C TYR A 257 14.86 -2.89 -24.77
N GLU A 258 14.92 -1.96 -23.85
CA GLU A 258 16.14 -1.19 -23.63
C GLU A 258 17.30 -2.18 -23.58
N LYS A 259 18.26 -1.98 -24.49
CA LYS A 259 19.42 -2.88 -24.58
C LYS A 259 20.06 -2.96 -23.20
N PRO A 260 20.34 -4.16 -22.69
CA PRO A 260 20.88 -4.35 -21.36
C PRO A 260 22.05 -3.41 -21.13
N ALA A 261 22.08 -2.77 -19.97
CA ALA A 261 23.22 -1.97 -19.54
C ALA A 261 24.50 -2.79 -19.78
N ARG A 262 25.52 -2.17 -20.36
CA ARG A 262 26.80 -2.82 -20.65
C ARG A 262 27.42 -3.37 -19.37
N GLY A 263 27.20 -4.66 -19.06
CA GLY A 263 27.81 -5.25 -17.88
C GLY A 263 27.31 -6.66 -17.58
N ARG A 264 27.99 -7.34 -16.67
CA ARG A 264 27.61 -8.64 -16.12
C ARG A 264 26.56 -8.46 -15.04
N SER A 265 25.32 -8.07 -15.39
CA SER A 265 24.23 -7.97 -14.41
C SER A 265 23.86 -9.35 -13.85
N SER A 266 23.60 -9.40 -12.56
CA SER A 266 23.27 -10.60 -11.79
C SER A 266 21.97 -10.39 -11.03
N VAL A 267 21.25 -11.47 -10.71
CA VAL A 267 20.09 -11.44 -9.80
C VAL A 267 20.46 -10.83 -8.44
N LEU A 268 21.71 -10.96 -8.01
CA LEU A 268 22.23 -10.35 -6.79
C LEU A 268 22.20 -8.81 -6.83
N ASP A 269 22.22 -8.21 -8.02
CA ASP A 269 22.16 -6.75 -8.19
C ASP A 269 20.75 -6.19 -7.84
N LEU A 270 19.74 -7.05 -7.80
CA LEU A 270 18.42 -6.74 -7.27
C LEU A 270 18.32 -7.08 -5.76
N LEU A 271 18.78 -8.26 -5.36
CA LEU A 271 18.54 -8.79 -4.01
C LEU A 271 19.43 -8.15 -2.94
N LEU A 272 20.72 -7.91 -3.22
CA LEU A 272 21.64 -7.42 -2.20
C LEU A 272 21.30 -6.01 -1.68
N PRO A 273 20.94 -5.02 -2.51
CA PRO A 273 20.46 -3.73 -2.02
C PRO A 273 19.26 -3.83 -1.09
N VAL A 274 18.30 -4.69 -1.44
CA VAL A 274 17.07 -4.91 -0.64
C VAL A 274 17.42 -5.56 0.70
N VAL A 275 18.22 -6.62 0.69
CA VAL A 275 18.65 -7.31 1.92
C VAL A 275 19.47 -6.36 2.82
N ALA A 276 20.37 -5.58 2.24
CA ALA A 276 21.13 -4.59 2.98
C ALA A 276 20.24 -3.55 3.64
N LEU A 277 19.25 -3.01 2.91
CA LEU A 277 18.27 -2.07 3.46
C LEU A 277 17.53 -2.66 4.66
N ILE A 278 16.99 -3.87 4.53
CA ILE A 278 16.27 -4.55 5.62
C ILE A 278 17.15 -4.69 6.87
N VAL A 279 18.35 -5.23 6.68
CA VAL A 279 19.30 -5.47 7.78
C VAL A 279 19.65 -4.16 8.49
N VAL A 280 19.97 -3.12 7.72
CA VAL A 280 20.37 -1.84 8.31
C VAL A 280 19.17 -1.14 8.98
N CYS A 281 17.96 -1.22 8.41
CA CYS A 281 16.76 -0.68 9.07
C CYS A 281 16.47 -1.38 10.40
N ILE A 282 16.55 -2.72 10.45
CA ILE A 282 16.35 -3.48 11.70
C ILE A 282 17.41 -3.08 12.73
N VAL A 283 18.70 -3.02 12.34
CA VAL A 283 19.78 -2.60 13.23
C VAL A 283 19.56 -1.17 13.73
N SER A 284 19.13 -0.25 12.87
CA SER A 284 18.85 1.13 13.24
C SER A 284 17.66 1.25 14.21
N LEU A 285 16.61 0.43 14.03
CA LEU A 285 15.45 0.39 14.93
C LEU A 285 15.87 -0.07 16.33
N ILE A 286 16.54 -1.20 16.46
CA ILE A 286 16.99 -1.69 17.77
C ILE A 286 18.04 -0.78 18.41
N TRP A 287 18.92 -0.14 17.59
CA TRP A 287 19.89 0.83 18.08
C TRP A 287 19.21 2.07 18.68
N SER A 288 18.24 2.64 17.95
CA SER A 288 17.50 3.82 18.43
C SER A 288 16.64 3.54 19.66
N GLY A 289 16.25 2.30 19.88
CA GLY A 289 15.47 1.85 21.04
C GLY A 289 16.30 1.48 22.25
N GLY A 290 17.64 1.61 22.20
CA GLY A 290 18.53 1.42 23.35
C GLY A 290 19.12 0.01 23.51
N TYR A 291 19.06 -0.87 22.49
CA TYR A 291 19.58 -2.23 22.57
C TYR A 291 21.07 -2.31 22.92
N TYR A 292 21.86 -1.36 22.43
CA TYR A 292 23.32 -1.30 22.65
C TYR A 292 23.72 -0.33 23.76
N ASP A 293 22.78 0.37 24.37
CA ASP A 293 23.04 1.34 25.44
C ASP A 293 22.98 0.64 26.81
N GLY A 294 24.14 0.54 27.47
CA GLY A 294 24.27 -0.13 28.78
C GLY A 294 23.49 0.53 29.93
N GLU A 295 23.02 1.78 29.76
CA GLU A 295 22.18 2.49 30.72
C GLU A 295 20.68 2.35 30.40
N SER A 296 20.32 1.79 29.24
CA SER A 296 18.94 1.59 28.81
C SER A 296 18.28 0.42 29.53
N GLU A 297 17.02 0.56 29.88
CA GLU A 297 16.15 -0.53 30.36
C GLU A 297 16.07 -1.69 29.34
N TYR A 298 16.26 -1.38 28.04
CA TYR A 298 16.17 -2.35 26.92
C TYR A 298 17.53 -2.87 26.47
N PHE A 299 18.57 -2.72 27.28
CA PHE A 299 19.88 -3.24 26.96
C PHE A 299 19.85 -4.76 26.74
N HIS A 300 20.25 -5.20 25.55
CA HIS A 300 20.17 -6.60 25.09
C HIS A 300 18.75 -7.22 25.06
N ASP A 301 17.70 -6.41 25.22
CA ASP A 301 16.32 -6.82 24.96
C ASP A 301 15.90 -6.39 23.54
N PHE A 302 15.89 -7.34 22.59
CA PHE A 302 15.54 -7.08 21.21
C PHE A 302 14.10 -6.58 21.05
N VAL A 303 13.14 -7.19 21.76
CA VAL A 303 11.71 -6.86 21.61
C VAL A 303 11.42 -5.51 22.27
N GLY A 304 11.92 -5.29 23.46
CA GLY A 304 11.77 -4.02 24.16
C GLY A 304 12.41 -2.86 23.39
N ALA A 305 13.65 -3.02 22.91
CA ALA A 305 14.33 -1.99 22.12
C ALA A 305 13.60 -1.72 20.79
N PHE A 306 13.08 -2.75 20.12
CA PHE A 306 12.32 -2.56 18.90
C PHE A 306 11.03 -1.75 19.15
N SER A 307 10.29 -2.08 20.20
CA SER A 307 9.05 -1.37 20.59
C SER A 307 9.31 0.07 21.06
N ASN A 308 10.48 0.33 21.64
CA ASN A 308 10.90 1.67 22.10
C ASN A 308 11.65 2.48 21.02
N SER A 309 11.73 1.97 19.79
CA SER A 309 12.50 2.63 18.73
C SER A 309 11.91 3.98 18.29
N SER A 310 12.80 4.92 17.93
CA SER A 310 12.42 6.16 17.23
C SER A 310 12.27 5.86 15.73
N SER A 311 11.05 5.52 15.27
CA SER A 311 10.79 5.05 13.91
C SER A 311 11.34 5.99 12.83
N GLY A 312 11.07 7.29 12.92
CA GLY A 312 11.51 8.26 11.91
C GLY A 312 13.04 8.34 11.79
N MET A 313 13.74 8.49 12.92
CA MET A 313 15.20 8.55 12.94
C MET A 313 15.83 7.23 12.49
N ALA A 314 15.31 6.10 12.96
CA ALA A 314 15.82 4.78 12.63
C ALA A 314 15.66 4.46 11.14
N LEU A 315 14.51 4.77 10.56
CA LEU A 315 14.26 4.58 9.13
C LEU A 315 15.15 5.51 8.29
N ALA A 316 15.30 6.80 8.69
CA ALA A 316 16.20 7.71 8.00
C ALA A 316 17.64 7.19 7.95
N LEU A 317 18.18 6.71 9.09
CA LEU A 317 19.51 6.11 9.16
C LEU A 317 19.59 4.84 8.32
N GLY A 318 18.59 3.96 8.42
CA GLY A 318 18.50 2.72 7.65
C GLY A 318 18.47 2.98 6.14
N GLY A 319 17.63 3.91 5.69
CA GLY A 319 17.53 4.31 4.29
C GLY A 319 18.82 4.93 3.76
N LEU A 320 19.43 5.86 4.51
CA LEU A 320 20.68 6.50 4.13
C LEU A 320 21.83 5.47 4.00
N MET A 321 21.99 4.60 4.98
CA MET A 321 23.03 3.56 4.96
C MET A 321 22.78 2.51 3.87
N GLY A 322 21.51 2.11 3.65
CA GLY A 322 21.12 1.23 2.56
C GLY A 322 21.42 1.83 1.19
N MET A 323 21.12 3.13 1.01
CA MET A 323 21.46 3.88 -0.20
C MET A 323 22.97 3.95 -0.42
N LEU A 324 23.75 4.30 0.61
CA LEU A 324 25.22 4.35 0.52
C LEU A 324 25.79 2.98 0.17
N PHE A 325 25.30 1.91 0.81
CA PHE A 325 25.68 0.55 0.45
C PHE A 325 25.41 0.27 -1.03
N THR A 326 24.24 0.63 -1.53
CA THR A 326 23.80 0.42 -2.90
C THR A 326 24.71 1.15 -3.89
N VAL A 327 25.04 2.43 -3.64
CA VAL A 327 25.96 3.22 -4.47
C VAL A 327 27.35 2.56 -4.51
N VAL A 328 27.90 2.22 -3.33
CA VAL A 328 29.23 1.61 -3.22
C VAL A 328 29.25 0.22 -3.90
N TYR A 329 28.22 -0.58 -3.70
CA TYR A 329 28.07 -1.90 -4.31
C TYR A 329 28.10 -1.82 -5.84
N PHE A 330 27.27 -0.96 -6.46
CA PHE A 330 27.23 -0.81 -7.91
C PHE A 330 28.51 -0.18 -8.47
N TRP A 331 29.14 0.72 -7.74
CA TRP A 331 30.42 1.30 -8.13
C TRP A 331 31.55 0.26 -8.12
N LEU A 332 31.69 -0.53 -7.05
CA LEU A 332 32.68 -1.62 -6.95
C LEU A 332 32.47 -2.71 -8.02
N ARG A 333 31.22 -2.95 -8.38
CA ARG A 333 30.85 -3.86 -9.47
C ARG A 333 31.15 -3.28 -10.86
N GLY A 334 31.38 -1.99 -10.98
CA GLY A 334 31.48 -1.28 -12.26
C GLY A 334 30.18 -1.28 -13.06
N ALA A 335 29.02 -1.50 -12.39
CA ALA A 335 27.72 -1.53 -13.04
C ALA A 335 27.20 -0.12 -13.36
N ILE A 336 27.42 0.83 -12.44
CA ILE A 336 27.01 2.24 -12.59
C ILE A 336 28.20 3.13 -12.26
N SER A 337 28.44 4.19 -13.06
CA SER A 337 29.46 5.20 -12.75
C SER A 337 28.98 6.08 -11.60
N PHE A 338 29.92 6.74 -10.90
CA PHE A 338 29.61 7.68 -9.83
C PHE A 338 28.71 8.81 -10.33
N GLU A 339 29.01 9.37 -11.50
CA GLU A 339 28.19 10.43 -12.13
C GLU A 339 26.75 10.01 -12.31
N LYS A 340 26.49 8.84 -12.90
CA LYS A 340 25.14 8.27 -13.07
C LYS A 340 24.45 7.96 -11.72
N SER A 341 25.22 7.59 -10.71
CA SER A 341 24.66 7.43 -9.36
C SER A 341 24.18 8.76 -8.78
N MET A 342 24.90 9.85 -9.04
CA MET A 342 24.48 11.18 -8.59
C MET A 342 23.27 11.73 -9.35
N GLU A 343 23.06 11.32 -10.61
CA GLU A 343 21.83 11.62 -11.36
C GLU A 343 20.59 10.95 -10.73
N SER A 344 20.77 9.86 -9.98
CA SER A 344 19.66 9.19 -9.28
C SER A 344 19.15 9.98 -8.07
N VAL A 345 19.93 10.92 -7.53
CA VAL A 345 19.52 11.71 -6.36
C VAL A 345 18.30 12.59 -6.66
N PRO A 346 18.30 13.47 -7.67
CA PRO A 346 17.11 14.25 -8.02
C PRO A 346 15.94 13.36 -8.49
N GLN A 347 16.21 12.23 -9.15
CA GLN A 347 15.17 11.32 -9.60
C GLN A 347 14.43 10.66 -8.42
N GLY A 348 15.15 10.29 -7.35
CA GLY A 348 14.55 9.78 -6.13
C GLY A 348 13.60 10.78 -5.46
N PHE A 349 13.96 12.07 -5.42
CA PHE A 349 13.06 13.12 -4.96
C PHE A 349 11.80 13.23 -5.82
N ILE A 350 11.94 13.24 -7.15
CA ILE A 350 10.81 13.35 -8.08
C ILE A 350 9.83 12.19 -7.89
N GLN A 351 10.32 10.97 -7.71
CA GLN A 351 9.48 9.80 -7.47
C GLN A 351 8.67 9.89 -6.17
N MET A 352 9.21 10.54 -5.14
CA MET A 352 8.59 10.61 -3.81
C MET A 352 7.86 11.94 -3.52
N ILE A 353 7.76 12.85 -4.48
CA ILE A 353 7.05 14.14 -4.29
C ILE A 353 5.59 13.91 -3.89
N ALA A 354 4.87 13.05 -4.59
CA ALA A 354 3.45 12.80 -4.34
C ALA A 354 3.20 12.23 -2.93
N PRO A 355 3.86 11.12 -2.50
CA PRO A 355 3.77 10.64 -1.12
C PRO A 355 4.12 11.71 -0.07
N ILE A 356 5.19 12.48 -0.28
CA ILE A 356 5.62 13.51 0.68
C ILE A 356 4.57 14.60 0.86
N LEU A 357 3.93 15.07 -0.21
CA LEU A 357 2.85 16.06 -0.13
C LEU A 357 1.64 15.52 0.63
N ILE A 358 1.22 14.28 0.35
CA ILE A 358 0.11 13.62 1.06
C ILE A 358 0.43 13.50 2.55
N LEU A 359 1.63 13.03 2.90
CA LEU A 359 2.08 12.91 4.29
C LEU A 359 2.05 14.27 5.00
N THR A 360 2.57 15.31 4.36
CA THR A 360 2.61 16.68 4.94
C THR A 360 1.21 17.17 5.31
N PHE A 361 0.24 17.05 4.39
CA PHE A 361 -1.13 17.48 4.66
C PHE A 361 -1.85 16.56 5.65
N ALA A 362 -1.63 15.25 5.58
CA ALA A 362 -2.22 14.29 6.50
C ALA A 362 -1.72 14.50 7.94
N TRP A 363 -0.43 14.71 8.13
CA TRP A 363 0.14 15.05 9.44
C TRP A 363 -0.39 16.39 9.97
N THR A 364 -0.51 17.41 9.11
CA THR A 364 -1.10 18.71 9.48
C THR A 364 -2.55 18.56 9.93
N LEU A 365 -3.35 17.80 9.17
CA LEU A 365 -4.74 17.49 9.52
C LEU A 365 -4.83 16.74 10.86
N CYS A 366 -3.95 15.75 11.05
CA CYS A 366 -3.84 14.98 12.29
C CYS A 366 -3.48 15.89 13.48
N SER A 367 -2.52 16.79 13.30
CA SER A 367 -2.07 17.73 14.32
C SER A 367 -3.22 18.65 14.79
N PHE A 368 -3.97 19.25 13.86
CA PHE A 368 -5.17 20.04 14.21
C PHE A 368 -6.23 19.19 14.89
N THR A 369 -6.52 17.99 14.37
CA THR A 369 -7.57 17.12 14.90
C THR A 369 -7.24 16.66 16.32
N ARG A 370 -6.01 16.22 16.55
CA ARG A 370 -5.60 15.59 17.81
C ARG A 370 -5.25 16.60 18.90
N PHE A 371 -4.41 17.56 18.57
CA PHE A 371 -3.83 18.50 19.55
C PHE A 371 -4.51 19.85 19.54
N GLY A 372 -4.90 20.37 18.36
CA GLY A 372 -5.55 21.66 18.25
C GLY A 372 -7.01 21.67 18.73
N MET A 373 -7.73 20.56 18.54
CA MET A 373 -9.17 20.49 18.82
C MET A 373 -9.60 19.43 19.83
N TYR A 374 -8.66 18.62 20.34
CA TYR A 374 -8.94 17.55 21.32
C TYR A 374 -10.08 16.59 20.88
N SER A 375 -10.20 16.32 19.59
CA SER A 375 -11.29 15.51 19.02
C SER A 375 -11.37 14.11 19.62
N ALA A 376 -10.25 13.57 20.13
CA ALA A 376 -10.20 12.30 20.84
C ALA A 376 -11.18 12.23 22.01
N VAL A 377 -11.38 13.34 22.76
CA VAL A 377 -12.32 13.40 23.90
C VAL A 377 -13.77 13.32 23.41
N PHE A 378 -14.11 14.02 22.33
CA PHE A 378 -15.45 13.97 21.73
C PHE A 378 -15.75 12.57 21.20
N VAL A 379 -14.83 11.98 20.44
CA VAL A 379 -14.99 10.63 19.89
C VAL A 379 -15.12 9.60 21.00
N LYS A 380 -14.30 9.69 22.06
CA LYS A 380 -14.42 8.82 23.23
C LYS A 380 -15.81 8.89 23.86
N ASN A 381 -16.37 10.09 24.00
CA ASN A 381 -17.70 10.28 24.57
C ASN A 381 -18.81 9.75 23.63
N ALA A 382 -18.69 9.95 22.33
CA ALA A 382 -19.60 9.40 21.34
C ALA A 382 -19.54 7.86 21.29
N MET A 383 -18.35 7.30 21.37
CA MET A 383 -18.13 5.84 21.40
C MET A 383 -18.64 5.18 22.68
N ALA A 384 -18.58 5.89 23.81
CA ALA A 384 -19.18 5.39 25.06
C ALA A 384 -20.70 5.17 24.92
N GLY A 385 -21.38 5.92 24.02
CA GLY A 385 -22.79 5.73 23.67
C GLY A 385 -23.05 4.60 22.66
N ALA A 386 -22.05 4.16 21.92
CA ALA A 386 -22.20 3.12 20.87
C ALA A 386 -22.25 1.68 21.42
N GLY A 387 -21.85 1.47 22.69
CA GLY A 387 -21.90 0.16 23.32
C GLY A 387 -21.19 -0.94 22.52
N ASP A 388 -21.86 -2.08 22.36
CA ASP A 388 -21.32 -3.25 21.66
C ASP A 388 -21.25 -3.08 20.12
N LEU A 389 -21.82 -2.02 19.54
CA LEU A 389 -21.79 -1.78 18.09
C LEU A 389 -20.40 -1.41 17.57
N LYS A 390 -19.47 -0.97 18.43
CA LYS A 390 -18.11 -0.61 18.07
C LYS A 390 -17.30 -1.76 17.44
N VAL A 391 -17.64 -3.01 17.72
CA VAL A 391 -17.00 -4.18 17.14
C VAL A 391 -17.22 -4.30 15.62
N PHE A 392 -18.24 -3.65 15.06
CA PHE A 392 -18.51 -3.60 13.63
C PHE A 392 -17.80 -2.44 12.91
N LEU A 393 -17.23 -1.47 13.66
CA LEU A 393 -16.57 -0.31 13.05
C LEU A 393 -15.42 -0.67 12.10
N PRO A 394 -14.57 -1.69 12.36
CA PRO A 394 -13.55 -2.06 11.38
C PRO A 394 -14.12 -2.42 10.01
N ALA A 395 -15.25 -3.13 9.96
CA ALA A 395 -15.90 -3.44 8.68
C ALA A 395 -16.46 -2.20 7.99
N VAL A 396 -17.00 -1.23 8.74
CA VAL A 396 -17.46 0.07 8.21
C VAL A 396 -16.28 0.90 7.71
N ILE A 397 -15.19 0.98 8.46
CA ILE A 397 -13.94 1.65 8.09
C ILE A 397 -13.40 1.08 6.78
N PHE A 398 -13.40 -0.25 6.63
CA PHE A 398 -13.01 -0.92 5.39
C PHE A 398 -13.84 -0.43 4.19
N LEU A 399 -15.17 -0.40 4.31
CA LEU A 399 -16.05 0.06 3.23
C LEU A 399 -15.86 1.55 2.89
N ILE A 400 -15.66 2.39 3.90
CA ILE A 400 -15.38 3.82 3.69
C ILE A 400 -14.04 3.96 2.98
N GLY A 401 -13.00 3.22 3.39
CA GLY A 401 -11.71 3.20 2.72
C GLY A 401 -11.81 2.76 1.26
N CYS A 402 -12.61 1.70 0.97
CA CYS A 402 -12.90 1.27 -0.40
C CYS A 402 -13.55 2.39 -1.23
N ALA A 403 -14.53 3.09 -0.66
CA ALA A 403 -15.23 4.16 -1.38
C ALA A 403 -14.31 5.37 -1.68
N ILE A 404 -13.49 5.79 -0.70
CA ILE A 404 -12.53 6.88 -0.88
C ILE A 404 -11.45 6.48 -1.88
N GLY A 405 -10.84 5.31 -1.73
CA GLY A 405 -9.79 4.81 -2.62
C GLY A 405 -10.28 4.70 -4.06
N PHE A 406 -11.48 4.18 -4.28
CA PHE A 406 -12.11 4.13 -5.60
C PHE A 406 -12.35 5.54 -6.19
N ALA A 407 -12.86 6.47 -5.39
CA ALA A 407 -13.20 7.81 -5.85
C ALA A 407 -11.97 8.67 -6.15
N THR A 408 -10.89 8.51 -5.37
CA THR A 408 -9.67 9.32 -5.47
C THR A 408 -8.57 8.66 -6.33
N GLY A 409 -8.64 7.34 -6.51
CA GLY A 409 -7.65 6.58 -7.26
C GLY A 409 -6.26 6.54 -6.60
N THR A 410 -6.21 6.58 -5.26
CA THR A 410 -4.94 6.46 -4.55
C THR A 410 -5.09 5.85 -3.16
N SER A 411 -4.30 4.81 -2.90
CA SER A 411 -4.16 4.21 -1.56
C SER A 411 -3.51 5.20 -0.59
N TRP A 412 -2.48 5.92 -1.03
CA TRP A 412 -1.72 6.88 -0.22
C TRP A 412 -2.63 7.95 0.39
N GLY A 413 -3.45 8.59 -0.44
CA GLY A 413 -4.37 9.60 0.01
C GLY A 413 -5.47 9.07 0.90
N THR A 414 -6.01 7.91 0.57
CA THR A 414 -7.07 7.27 1.36
C THR A 414 -6.59 6.93 2.77
N ILE A 415 -5.42 6.31 2.89
CA ILE A 415 -4.86 5.92 4.18
C ILE A 415 -4.40 7.16 4.95
N GLY A 416 -3.85 8.17 4.25
CA GLY A 416 -3.53 9.46 4.84
C GLY A 416 -4.72 10.17 5.50
N ILE A 417 -5.93 10.00 4.95
CA ILE A 417 -7.17 10.48 5.57
C ILE A 417 -7.64 9.55 6.69
N MET A 418 -7.66 8.24 6.44
CA MET A 418 -8.34 7.27 7.31
C MET A 418 -7.52 6.87 8.54
N ALA A 419 -6.20 6.69 8.41
CA ALA A 419 -5.38 6.18 9.51
C ALA A 419 -5.35 7.11 10.74
N PRO A 420 -5.17 8.45 10.59
CA PRO A 420 -5.28 9.38 11.72
C PRO A 420 -6.66 9.33 12.40
N ILE A 421 -7.72 9.18 11.62
CA ILE A 421 -9.10 9.09 12.15
C ILE A 421 -9.23 7.81 12.99
N VAL A 422 -8.78 6.67 12.48
CA VAL A 422 -8.86 5.39 13.18
C VAL A 422 -8.12 5.44 14.51
N VAL A 423 -6.89 5.97 14.54
CA VAL A 423 -6.10 6.08 15.77
C VAL A 423 -6.73 7.05 16.77
N SER A 424 -7.49 8.05 16.31
CA SER A 424 -8.23 8.94 17.20
C SER A 424 -9.55 8.34 17.69
N VAL A 425 -10.22 7.50 16.88
CA VAL A 425 -11.48 6.81 17.24
C VAL A 425 -11.24 5.70 18.25
N PHE A 426 -10.26 4.84 18.00
CA PHE A 426 -9.90 3.75 18.90
C PHE A 426 -8.72 4.17 19.78
N ASN A 427 -8.96 4.33 21.08
CA ASN A 427 -7.87 4.57 22.00
C ASN A 427 -7.04 3.28 22.19
N TYR A 428 -5.78 3.30 21.75
CA TYR A 428 -4.89 2.14 21.85
C TYR A 428 -4.68 1.66 23.30
N ASP A 429 -4.62 2.57 24.28
CA ASP A 429 -4.46 2.22 25.71
C ASP A 429 -5.64 1.41 26.27
N VAL A 430 -6.83 1.57 25.68
CA VAL A 430 -8.06 0.93 26.17
C VAL A 430 -8.42 -0.29 25.31
N GLU A 431 -8.27 -0.19 24.00
CA GLU A 431 -8.72 -1.19 23.02
C GLU A 431 -7.64 -1.47 21.96
N PRO A 432 -6.45 -1.97 22.36
CA PRO A 432 -5.32 -2.11 21.44
C PRO A 432 -5.63 -3.03 20.24
N VAL A 433 -6.35 -4.11 20.46
CA VAL A 433 -6.69 -5.07 19.40
C VAL A 433 -7.65 -4.44 18.40
N LEU A 434 -8.70 -3.78 18.88
CA LEU A 434 -9.70 -3.17 17.99
C LEU A 434 -9.13 -1.98 17.22
N CYS A 435 -8.24 -1.19 17.83
CA CYS A 435 -7.48 -0.14 17.17
C CYS A 435 -6.62 -0.70 16.03
N THR A 436 -5.91 -1.80 16.29
CA THR A 436 -5.08 -2.49 15.28
C THR A 436 -5.92 -3.05 14.13
N ILE A 437 -7.07 -3.68 14.44
CA ILE A 437 -8.01 -4.16 13.40
C ILE A 437 -8.57 -2.98 12.58
N GLY A 438 -8.90 -1.87 13.23
CA GLY A 438 -9.37 -0.65 12.56
C GLY A 438 -8.33 -0.07 11.61
N LEU A 439 -7.06 0.00 12.02
CA LEU A 439 -5.97 0.45 11.15
C LEU A 439 -5.80 -0.49 9.95
N ALA A 440 -5.80 -1.81 10.19
CA ALA A 440 -5.73 -2.80 9.12
C ALA A 440 -6.92 -2.68 8.15
N ALA A 441 -8.11 -2.37 8.66
CA ALA A 441 -9.30 -2.15 7.84
C ALA A 441 -9.18 -0.89 6.95
N ALA A 442 -8.62 0.20 7.48
CA ALA A 442 -8.35 1.41 6.71
C ALA A 442 -7.31 1.15 5.60
N CYS A 443 -6.22 0.48 5.94
CA CYS A 443 -5.18 0.08 4.98
C CYS A 443 -5.74 -0.85 3.90
N SER A 444 -6.44 -1.92 4.30
CA SER A 444 -7.10 -2.85 3.37
C SER A 444 -8.11 -2.17 2.45
N GLY A 445 -8.92 -1.27 3.01
CA GLY A 445 -9.94 -0.54 2.25
C GLY A 445 -9.34 0.42 1.24
N GLY A 446 -8.29 1.16 1.63
CA GLY A 446 -7.57 2.06 0.73
C GLY A 446 -6.97 1.32 -0.47
N VAL A 447 -6.28 0.21 -0.22
CA VAL A 447 -5.69 -0.62 -1.29
C VAL A 447 -6.76 -1.23 -2.18
N MET A 448 -7.87 -1.74 -1.61
CA MET A 448 -8.96 -2.31 -2.41
C MET A 448 -9.62 -1.27 -3.31
N GLY A 449 -9.92 -0.09 -2.77
CA GLY A 449 -10.55 1.00 -3.53
C GLY A 449 -9.68 1.44 -4.69
N ASP A 450 -8.39 1.59 -4.45
CA ASP A 450 -7.38 1.90 -5.44
C ASP A 450 -7.34 0.85 -6.56
N HIS A 451 -7.22 -0.44 -6.24
CA HIS A 451 -7.25 -1.54 -7.20
C HIS A 451 -8.50 -1.58 -8.10
N CYS A 452 -9.63 -1.04 -7.66
CA CYS A 452 -10.85 -1.00 -8.46
C CYS A 452 -10.99 0.27 -9.29
N SER A 453 -10.20 1.29 -9.01
CA SER A 453 -10.36 2.62 -9.61
C SER A 453 -9.73 2.72 -11.01
N PRO A 454 -10.49 3.21 -12.00
CA PRO A 454 -9.91 3.46 -13.33
C PRO A 454 -8.97 4.67 -13.39
N ILE A 455 -8.90 5.46 -12.34
CA ILE A 455 -8.00 6.62 -12.23
C ILE A 455 -6.83 6.34 -11.25
N SER A 456 -6.69 5.09 -10.82
CA SER A 456 -5.62 4.67 -9.91
C SER A 456 -4.24 4.81 -10.55
N ASP A 457 -3.31 5.38 -9.79
CA ASP A 457 -1.92 5.51 -10.19
C ASP A 457 -1.24 4.14 -10.30
N THR A 458 -1.41 3.22 -9.34
CA THR A 458 -0.84 1.87 -9.40
C THR A 458 -1.46 1.02 -10.53
N THR A 459 -2.77 1.10 -10.75
CA THR A 459 -3.47 0.40 -11.84
C THR A 459 -3.01 0.91 -13.21
N ILE A 460 -2.78 2.22 -13.37
CA ILE A 460 -2.20 2.81 -14.59
C ILE A 460 -0.78 2.29 -14.80
N MET A 461 0.06 2.28 -13.75
CA MET A 461 1.44 1.82 -13.83
C MET A 461 1.55 0.31 -14.09
N ALA A 462 0.69 -0.51 -13.48
CA ALA A 462 0.60 -1.95 -13.74
C ALA A 462 0.20 -2.22 -15.20
N SER A 463 -0.75 -1.44 -15.74
CA SER A 463 -1.14 -1.49 -17.15
C SER A 463 0.03 -1.16 -18.08
N ALA A 464 0.78 -0.10 -17.77
CA ALA A 464 1.95 0.32 -18.54
C ALA A 464 3.08 -0.74 -18.44
N GLY A 465 3.37 -1.26 -17.25
CA GLY A 465 4.37 -2.31 -17.05
C GLY A 465 4.05 -3.60 -17.81
N ALA A 466 2.77 -4.00 -17.82
CA ALA A 466 2.30 -5.16 -18.58
C ALA A 466 2.14 -4.89 -20.07
N HIS A 467 2.23 -3.64 -20.54
CA HIS A 467 1.84 -3.20 -21.89
C HIS A 467 0.39 -3.64 -22.21
N CYS A 468 -0.52 -3.46 -21.26
CA CYS A 468 -1.94 -3.77 -21.37
C CYS A 468 -2.74 -2.49 -21.63
N PHE A 469 -3.81 -2.58 -22.41
CA PHE A 469 -4.77 -1.48 -22.51
C PHE A 469 -5.41 -1.26 -21.12
N HIS A 470 -5.32 -0.05 -20.59
CA HIS A 470 -5.66 0.27 -19.21
C HIS A 470 -7.07 -0.18 -18.80
N LEU A 471 -8.08 0.11 -19.62
CA LEU A 471 -9.46 -0.30 -19.31
C LEU A 471 -9.63 -1.82 -19.31
N ASN A 472 -8.88 -2.56 -20.13
CA ASN A 472 -8.89 -4.03 -20.08
C ASN A 472 -8.40 -4.53 -18.71
N HIS A 473 -7.33 -3.93 -18.20
CA HIS A 473 -6.83 -4.26 -16.86
C HIS A 473 -7.89 -3.97 -15.79
N VAL A 474 -8.45 -2.76 -15.76
CA VAL A 474 -9.49 -2.37 -14.79
C VAL A 474 -10.66 -3.34 -14.80
N PHE A 475 -11.25 -3.60 -15.98
CA PHE A 475 -12.43 -4.47 -16.08
C PHE A 475 -12.15 -5.95 -15.82
N THR A 476 -10.94 -6.43 -16.08
CA THR A 476 -10.57 -7.83 -15.81
C THR A 476 -10.21 -8.06 -14.35
N GLN A 477 -9.63 -7.07 -13.67
CA GLN A 477 -9.28 -7.11 -12.26
C GLN A 477 -10.50 -6.99 -11.34
N LEU A 478 -11.49 -6.18 -11.72
CA LEU A 478 -12.64 -5.84 -10.89
C LEU A 478 -13.37 -7.05 -10.29
N PRO A 479 -13.71 -8.14 -11.03
CA PRO A 479 -14.32 -9.32 -10.44
C PRO A 479 -13.46 -9.99 -9.35
N TYR A 480 -12.14 -9.95 -9.51
CA TYR A 480 -11.19 -10.53 -8.56
C TYR A 480 -11.12 -9.67 -7.29
N ALA A 481 -10.93 -8.37 -7.45
CA ALA A 481 -10.89 -7.43 -6.34
C ALA A 481 -12.19 -7.44 -5.52
N LEU A 482 -13.36 -7.48 -6.18
CA LEU A 482 -14.66 -7.59 -5.50
C LEU A 482 -14.83 -8.91 -4.75
N THR A 483 -14.31 -10.03 -5.28
CA THR A 483 -14.33 -11.33 -4.58
C THR A 483 -13.46 -11.26 -3.31
N ALA A 484 -12.23 -10.76 -3.41
CA ALA A 484 -11.34 -10.59 -2.28
C ALA A 484 -11.93 -9.61 -1.24
N SER A 485 -12.52 -8.50 -1.71
CA SER A 485 -13.18 -7.50 -0.87
C SER A 485 -14.38 -8.07 -0.09
N GLY A 486 -15.24 -8.85 -0.74
CA GLY A 486 -16.38 -9.48 -0.09
C GLY A 486 -15.95 -10.41 1.05
N VAL A 487 -14.92 -11.22 0.82
CA VAL A 487 -14.36 -12.08 1.87
C VAL A 487 -13.66 -11.27 2.96
N ALA A 488 -12.90 -10.22 2.61
CA ALA A 488 -12.26 -9.34 3.57
C ALA A 488 -13.29 -8.62 4.46
N PHE A 489 -14.39 -8.12 3.89
CA PHE A 489 -15.47 -7.48 4.65
C PHE A 489 -16.06 -8.41 5.70
N VAL A 490 -16.41 -9.65 5.32
CA VAL A 490 -16.90 -10.65 6.27
C VAL A 490 -15.84 -10.96 7.33
N SER A 491 -14.57 -11.02 6.94
CA SER A 491 -13.45 -11.27 7.85
C SER A 491 -13.27 -10.14 8.87
N PHE A 492 -13.49 -8.87 8.49
CA PHE A 492 -13.46 -7.74 9.43
C PHE A 492 -14.63 -7.77 10.43
N ILE A 493 -15.82 -8.24 10.02
CA ILE A 493 -16.93 -8.47 10.96
C ILE A 493 -16.52 -9.53 12.00
N ILE A 494 -15.98 -10.66 11.53
CA ILE A 494 -15.55 -11.76 12.40
C ILE A 494 -14.41 -11.29 13.32
N ALA A 495 -13.45 -10.52 12.80
CA ALA A 495 -12.33 -10.02 13.57
C ALA A 495 -12.75 -9.07 14.69
N GLY A 496 -13.69 -8.17 14.44
CA GLY A 496 -14.24 -7.30 15.48
C GLY A 496 -14.93 -8.07 16.61
N LEU A 497 -15.62 -9.17 16.28
CA LEU A 497 -16.32 -10.00 17.26
C LEU A 497 -15.38 -10.94 18.04
N VAL A 498 -14.42 -11.57 17.36
CA VAL A 498 -13.59 -12.66 17.93
C VAL A 498 -12.27 -12.16 18.49
N GLN A 499 -11.67 -11.15 17.86
CA GLN A 499 -10.42 -10.49 18.27
C GLN A 499 -9.22 -11.44 18.50
N SER A 500 -9.20 -12.59 17.84
CA SER A 500 -8.12 -13.59 17.89
C SER A 500 -7.40 -13.65 16.55
N VAL A 501 -6.15 -13.17 16.50
CA VAL A 501 -5.34 -13.01 15.28
C VAL A 501 -5.34 -14.27 14.41
N TRP A 502 -4.83 -15.36 14.96
CA TRP A 502 -4.61 -16.59 14.18
C TRP A 502 -5.90 -17.30 13.80
N LEU A 503 -6.91 -17.27 14.69
CA LEU A 503 -8.22 -17.85 14.41
C LEU A 503 -8.93 -17.08 13.29
N CYS A 504 -8.98 -15.76 13.37
CA CYS A 504 -9.61 -14.92 12.37
C CYS A 504 -8.90 -15.03 11.01
N LEU A 505 -7.56 -15.04 11.00
CA LEU A 505 -6.78 -15.22 9.77
C LEU A 505 -7.04 -16.60 9.15
N ALA A 506 -7.06 -17.68 9.95
CA ALA A 506 -7.37 -19.02 9.45
C ALA A 506 -8.78 -19.09 8.85
N ILE A 507 -9.77 -18.47 9.49
CA ILE A 507 -11.14 -18.39 8.97
C ILE A 507 -11.17 -17.59 7.67
N ALA A 508 -10.49 -16.44 7.59
CA ALA A 508 -10.44 -15.61 6.39
C ALA A 508 -9.85 -16.36 5.20
N VAL A 509 -8.74 -17.07 5.40
CA VAL A 509 -8.10 -17.89 4.36
C VAL A 509 -9.02 -19.06 3.93
N ALA A 510 -9.67 -19.74 4.90
CA ALA A 510 -10.61 -20.82 4.59
C ALA A 510 -11.83 -20.31 3.80
N LEU A 511 -12.37 -19.13 4.15
CA LEU A 511 -13.45 -18.48 3.41
C LEU A 511 -13.03 -18.14 1.98
N MET A 512 -11.81 -17.61 1.78
CA MET A 512 -11.29 -17.30 0.45
C MET A 512 -11.16 -18.56 -0.41
N ILE A 513 -10.51 -19.60 0.11
CA ILE A 513 -10.35 -20.88 -0.61
C ILE A 513 -11.74 -21.48 -0.92
N GLY A 514 -12.65 -21.52 0.06
CA GLY A 514 -14.01 -22.01 -0.13
C GLY A 514 -14.77 -21.24 -1.22
N THR A 515 -14.69 -19.91 -1.20
CA THR A 515 -15.30 -19.03 -2.23
C THR A 515 -14.74 -19.34 -3.62
N LEU A 516 -13.44 -19.49 -3.76
CA LEU A 516 -12.80 -19.80 -5.05
C LEU A 516 -13.13 -21.22 -5.55
N LEU A 517 -13.28 -22.20 -4.66
CA LEU A 517 -13.74 -23.55 -5.01
C LEU A 517 -15.18 -23.53 -5.52
N VAL A 518 -16.06 -22.74 -4.91
CA VAL A 518 -17.45 -22.57 -5.38
C VAL A 518 -17.47 -21.88 -6.75
N ILE A 519 -16.70 -20.80 -6.93
CA ILE A 519 -16.55 -20.10 -8.21
C ILE A 519 -16.06 -21.09 -9.27
N ARG A 520 -15.03 -21.88 -8.98
CA ARG A 520 -14.52 -22.93 -9.88
C ARG A 520 -15.62 -23.89 -10.31
N ALA A 521 -16.39 -24.41 -9.36
CA ALA A 521 -17.46 -25.38 -9.66
C ALA A 521 -18.54 -24.77 -10.59
N ILE A 522 -18.90 -23.51 -10.36
CA ILE A 522 -19.89 -22.80 -11.17
C ILE A 522 -19.35 -22.51 -12.58
N VAL A 523 -18.16 -21.93 -12.66
CA VAL A 523 -17.57 -21.48 -13.94
C VAL A 523 -17.19 -22.66 -14.83
N SER A 524 -16.61 -23.72 -14.25
CA SER A 524 -16.27 -24.94 -15.00
C SER A 524 -17.50 -25.64 -15.58
N ARG A 525 -18.67 -25.59 -14.90
CA ARG A 525 -19.93 -26.13 -15.43
C ARG A 525 -20.50 -25.24 -16.53
N ARG A 526 -20.46 -23.90 -16.36
CA ARG A 526 -21.05 -22.98 -17.35
C ARG A 526 -20.24 -22.87 -18.63
N HIS A 527 -18.92 -23.01 -18.55
CA HIS A 527 -17.98 -22.78 -19.63
C HIS A 527 -17.12 -24.03 -19.93
N ALA A 528 -17.69 -25.21 -19.79
CA ALA A 528 -16.99 -26.51 -19.96
C ALA A 528 -16.25 -26.63 -21.30
N GLY A 529 -16.85 -26.15 -22.40
CA GLY A 529 -16.22 -26.14 -23.73
C GLY A 529 -14.96 -25.29 -23.78
N ILE A 530 -15.00 -24.07 -23.20
CA ILE A 530 -13.86 -23.14 -23.12
C ILE A 530 -12.69 -23.80 -22.38
N PHE A 531 -12.94 -24.40 -21.22
CA PHE A 531 -11.90 -25.08 -20.45
C PHE A 531 -11.32 -26.30 -21.16
N GLN A 532 -12.11 -27.00 -21.94
CA GLN A 532 -11.65 -28.14 -22.74
C GLN A 532 -10.70 -27.69 -23.86
N GLU A 533 -11.03 -26.62 -24.58
CA GLU A 533 -10.18 -26.02 -25.61
C GLU A 533 -8.88 -25.47 -25.02
N MET A 534 -8.96 -24.76 -23.90
CA MET A 534 -7.77 -24.24 -23.18
C MET A 534 -6.86 -25.38 -22.70
N ALA A 535 -7.40 -26.49 -22.21
CA ALA A 535 -6.62 -27.65 -21.80
C ALA A 535 -5.88 -28.30 -22.99
N GLN A 536 -6.53 -28.41 -24.15
CA GLN A 536 -5.91 -28.93 -25.38
C GLN A 536 -4.79 -28.00 -25.86
N ALA A 537 -5.03 -26.69 -25.87
CA ALA A 537 -4.02 -25.69 -26.26
C ALA A 537 -2.79 -25.71 -25.33
N SER A 538 -3.02 -25.87 -24.01
CA SER A 538 -1.94 -25.99 -23.01
C SER A 538 -1.09 -27.24 -23.21
N GLN A 539 -1.69 -28.39 -23.54
CA GLN A 539 -0.94 -29.62 -23.86
C GLN A 539 -0.07 -29.45 -25.12
N GLN A 540 -0.59 -28.80 -26.17
CA GLN A 540 0.17 -28.52 -27.38
C GLN A 540 1.36 -27.59 -27.13
N LEU A 541 1.20 -26.61 -26.23
CA LEU A 541 2.30 -25.70 -25.84
C LEU A 541 3.45 -26.43 -25.14
N LEU A 542 3.12 -27.36 -24.23
CA LEU A 542 4.13 -28.17 -23.52
C LEU A 542 4.96 -29.03 -24.48
N HIS A 543 4.39 -29.50 -25.59
CA HIS A 543 5.12 -30.25 -26.61
C HIS A 543 5.98 -29.39 -27.55
N ARG A 544 5.77 -28.07 -27.59
CA ARG A 544 6.53 -27.15 -28.46
C ARG A 544 7.71 -26.48 -27.75
N LEU A 545 7.74 -26.46 -26.43
CA LEU A 545 8.86 -25.90 -25.68
C LEU A 545 10.04 -26.86 -25.84
N PRO A 546 11.20 -26.41 -26.36
CA PRO A 546 12.35 -27.28 -26.58
C PRO A 546 12.86 -27.77 -25.22
N PHE A 547 12.77 -29.07 -25.01
CA PHE A 547 13.49 -29.74 -23.94
C PHE A 547 14.97 -29.79 -24.29
N GLY A 548 15.72 -28.78 -23.80
CA GLY A 548 17.14 -28.70 -23.95
C GLY A 548 17.76 -28.31 -22.63
#